data_8751d8a2e262fbc55b0f7d4f76a97fb3
#
_entry.id   8751d8a2e262fbc55b0f7d4f76a97fb3
#
_cell.length_a   1.000
_cell.length_b   1.000
_cell.length_c   1.000
_cell.angle_alpha   90.00
_cell.angle_beta   90.00
_cell.angle_gamma   90.00
#
_symmetry.space_group_name_H-M   'P 1'
#
loop_
_entity.id
_entity.type
_entity.pdbx_description
1 polymer ?
#
loop_
_entity_poly.entity_id
_entity_poly.type
_entity_poly.pdbx_seq_one_letter_code
_entity_poly.pdbx_strand_id
1 'polypeptide(L)'
;EVLYLIRNSAIGACVCLLELAIGIFLIMYFIIGNKGIRIENYVLYFGLFAVLMGAWSLNETVLMALLVKNTVAGSNLGYILIMLMPAPFAMFVQGFLMPEDKWAAGSITFLSVLNMAACVLLHMTGVLEFRNSVTFTHILMAMDILYLGYALVHYVKKHGMDRIAKTNIVGIIILFAAFAADIIFFYVISTVVLSLCFCMTCLEWYICS
;
A
#
# COMPACT_ATOMS: atom_id res chain seq x y z
N GLU A 1 -27.52 -17.51 -3.28
CA GLU A 1 -26.22 -17.36 -2.59
C GLU A 1 -25.07 -17.10 -3.57
N VAL A 2 -24.87 -17.93 -4.60
CA VAL A 2 -23.81 -17.77 -5.61
C VAL A 2 -23.89 -16.42 -6.32
N LEU A 3 -25.07 -15.95 -6.70
CA LEU A 3 -25.25 -14.65 -7.37
C LEU A 3 -24.94 -13.47 -6.47
N TYR A 4 -25.18 -13.59 -5.17
CA TYR A 4 -24.81 -12.58 -4.16
C TYR A 4 -23.28 -12.50 -3.97
N LEU A 5 -22.60 -13.65 -3.91
CA LEU A 5 -21.15 -13.72 -3.84
C LEU A 5 -20.48 -13.11 -5.07
N ILE A 6 -20.97 -13.43 -6.27
CA ILE A 6 -20.45 -12.86 -7.52
C ILE A 6 -20.65 -11.35 -7.56
N ARG A 7 -21.83 -10.86 -7.16
CA ARG A 7 -22.12 -9.42 -7.13
C ARG A 7 -21.21 -8.66 -6.16
N ASN A 8 -21.01 -9.16 -4.94
CA ASN A 8 -20.11 -8.53 -3.98
C ASN A 8 -18.65 -8.57 -4.45
N SER A 9 -18.22 -9.69 -5.03
CA SER A 9 -16.87 -9.80 -5.60
C SER A 9 -16.67 -8.87 -6.80
N ALA A 10 -17.70 -8.65 -7.63
CA ALA A 10 -17.62 -7.70 -8.74
C ALA A 10 -17.48 -6.25 -8.27
N ILE A 11 -18.19 -5.85 -7.22
CA ILE A 11 -18.04 -4.51 -6.63
C ILE A 11 -16.60 -4.33 -6.10
N GLY A 12 -16.09 -5.30 -5.33
CA GLY A 12 -14.71 -5.26 -4.85
C GLY A 12 -13.70 -5.17 -5.99
N ALA A 13 -13.86 -5.97 -7.03
CA ALA A 13 -12.99 -5.92 -8.21
C ALA A 13 -13.05 -4.56 -8.93
N CYS A 14 -14.23 -3.93 -9.04
CA CYS A 14 -14.37 -2.58 -9.61
C CYS A 14 -13.58 -1.54 -8.80
N VAL A 15 -13.62 -1.62 -7.47
CA VAL A 15 -12.84 -0.70 -6.60
C VAL A 15 -11.34 -0.92 -6.80
N CYS A 16 -10.87 -2.16 -6.81
CA CYS A 16 -9.46 -2.48 -7.06
C CYS A 16 -8.98 -1.99 -8.44
N LEU A 17 -9.84 -2.10 -9.46
CA LEU A 17 -9.54 -1.56 -10.80
C LEU A 17 -9.47 -0.04 -10.81
N LEU A 18 -10.31 0.65 -10.03
CA LEU A 18 -10.24 2.10 -9.86
C LEU A 18 -8.93 2.51 -9.16
N GLU A 19 -8.51 1.80 -8.10
CA GLU A 19 -7.21 2.02 -7.47
C GLU A 19 -6.04 1.88 -8.45
N LEU A 20 -6.05 0.80 -9.24
CA LEU A 20 -5.05 0.58 -10.29
C LEU A 20 -5.05 1.72 -11.31
N ALA A 21 -6.23 2.14 -11.77
CA ALA A 21 -6.35 3.23 -12.74
C ALA A 21 -5.83 4.55 -12.17
N ILE A 22 -6.15 4.88 -10.92
CA ILE A 22 -5.63 6.07 -10.23
C ILE A 22 -4.11 5.99 -10.11
N GLY A 23 -3.56 4.86 -9.66
CA GLY A 23 -2.12 4.67 -9.54
C GLY A 23 -1.39 4.83 -10.87
N ILE A 24 -1.89 4.19 -11.93
CA ILE A 24 -1.34 4.34 -13.29
C ILE A 24 -1.45 5.79 -13.77
N PHE A 25 -2.58 6.46 -13.55
CA PHE A 25 -2.76 7.86 -13.90
C PHE A 25 -1.72 8.76 -13.22
N LEU A 26 -1.47 8.57 -11.92
CA LEU A 26 -0.48 9.35 -11.17
C LEU A 26 0.94 9.12 -11.68
N ILE A 27 1.30 7.89 -12.02
CA ILE A 27 2.60 7.56 -12.62
C ILE A 27 2.73 8.25 -13.99
N MET A 28 1.71 8.16 -14.84
CA MET A 28 1.68 8.81 -16.14
C MET A 28 1.74 10.34 -16.01
N TYR A 29 0.99 10.91 -15.07
CA TYR A 29 1.01 12.33 -14.76
C TYR A 29 2.43 12.79 -14.36
N PHE A 30 3.11 12.02 -13.50
CA PHE A 30 4.49 12.30 -13.13
C PHE A 30 5.44 12.25 -14.34
N ILE A 31 5.36 11.19 -15.17
CA ILE A 31 6.26 11.00 -16.32
C ILE A 31 6.05 12.11 -17.37
N ILE A 32 4.81 12.45 -17.67
CA ILE A 32 4.48 13.45 -18.71
C ILE A 32 4.74 14.85 -18.17
N GLY A 33 4.30 15.14 -16.96
CA GLY A 33 4.39 16.46 -16.36
C GLY A 33 5.85 16.86 -16.05
N ASN A 34 6.70 15.91 -15.70
CA ASN A 34 8.11 16.21 -15.39
C ASN A 34 8.93 16.66 -16.64
N LYS A 35 8.34 16.56 -17.85
CA LYS A 35 8.93 17.13 -19.08
C LYS A 35 8.70 18.63 -19.22
N GLY A 36 7.73 19.22 -18.49
CA GLY A 36 7.38 20.65 -18.61
C GLY A 36 7.17 21.38 -17.29
N ILE A 37 6.71 20.69 -16.27
CA ILE A 37 6.43 21.22 -14.92
C ILE A 37 7.14 20.32 -13.93
N ARG A 38 7.92 20.89 -13.02
CA ARG A 38 8.60 20.09 -11.98
C ARG A 38 7.56 19.52 -11.02
N ILE A 39 7.24 18.23 -11.16
CA ILE A 39 6.35 17.51 -10.26
C ILE A 39 7.17 16.86 -9.16
N GLU A 40 6.70 16.91 -7.94
CA GLU A 40 7.37 16.33 -6.78
C GLU A 40 7.36 14.79 -6.83
N ASN A 41 8.47 14.18 -6.43
CA ASN A 41 8.69 12.72 -6.53
C ASN A 41 7.70 11.91 -5.68
N TYR A 42 7.11 12.49 -4.62
CA TYR A 42 6.13 11.77 -3.80
C TYR A 42 4.89 11.33 -4.59
N VAL A 43 4.53 12.06 -5.66
CA VAL A 43 3.42 11.68 -6.55
C VAL A 43 3.70 10.34 -7.25
N LEU A 44 4.94 10.13 -7.70
CA LEU A 44 5.36 8.86 -8.29
C LEU A 44 5.28 7.72 -7.27
N TYR A 45 5.80 7.95 -6.07
CA TYR A 45 5.80 6.91 -5.01
C TYR A 45 4.39 6.56 -4.56
N PHE A 46 3.51 7.56 -4.46
CA PHE A 46 2.10 7.32 -4.18
C PHE A 46 1.41 6.53 -5.30
N GLY A 47 1.68 6.88 -6.56
CA GLY A 47 1.17 6.13 -7.71
C GLY A 47 1.64 4.67 -7.72
N LEU A 48 2.93 4.42 -7.42
CA LEU A 48 3.47 3.06 -7.30
C LEU A 48 2.80 2.27 -6.17
N PHE A 49 2.62 2.90 -5.01
CA PHE A 49 1.94 2.29 -3.89
C PHE A 49 0.48 1.92 -4.24
N ALA A 50 -0.27 2.85 -4.86
CA ALA A 50 -1.65 2.60 -5.28
C ALA A 50 -1.75 1.46 -6.32
N VAL A 51 -0.80 1.36 -7.26
CA VAL A 51 -0.75 0.24 -8.22
C VAL A 51 -0.52 -1.09 -7.50
N LEU A 52 0.44 -1.14 -6.56
CA LEU A 52 0.73 -2.36 -5.81
C LEU A 52 -0.46 -2.78 -4.95
N MET A 53 -1.10 -1.82 -4.28
CA MET A 53 -2.26 -2.05 -3.44
C MET A 53 -3.45 -2.57 -4.26
N GLY A 54 -3.79 -1.87 -5.36
CA GLY A 54 -4.87 -2.28 -6.25
C GLY A 54 -4.62 -3.64 -6.91
N ALA A 55 -3.37 -3.94 -7.30
CA ALA A 55 -3.00 -5.23 -7.87
C ALA A 55 -3.10 -6.36 -6.84
N TRP A 56 -2.63 -6.13 -5.61
CA TRP A 56 -2.75 -7.08 -4.52
C TRP A 56 -4.21 -7.33 -4.16
N SER A 57 -4.98 -6.27 -3.92
CA SER A 57 -6.42 -6.35 -3.59
C SER A 57 -7.21 -7.06 -4.68
N LEU A 58 -6.91 -6.78 -5.96
CA LEU A 58 -7.54 -7.47 -7.09
C LEU A 58 -7.21 -8.97 -7.09
N ASN A 59 -5.95 -9.32 -6.80
CA ASN A 59 -5.49 -10.72 -6.72
C ASN A 59 -6.22 -11.51 -5.62
N GLU A 60 -6.61 -10.86 -4.53
CA GLU A 60 -7.38 -11.48 -3.43
C GLU A 60 -8.88 -11.62 -3.74
N THR A 61 -9.38 -11.06 -4.86
CA THR A 61 -10.79 -11.20 -5.22
C THR A 61 -11.14 -12.62 -5.67
N VAL A 62 -12.35 -13.08 -5.32
CA VAL A 62 -12.90 -14.36 -5.80
C VAL A 62 -12.91 -14.43 -7.33
N LEU A 63 -13.07 -13.27 -7.99
CA LEU A 63 -13.11 -13.17 -9.46
C LEU A 63 -11.75 -13.56 -10.05
N MET A 64 -10.64 -13.11 -9.48
CA MET A 64 -9.29 -13.51 -9.91
C MET A 64 -9.01 -14.97 -9.61
N ALA A 65 -9.47 -15.50 -8.48
CA ALA A 65 -9.35 -16.92 -8.15
C ALA A 65 -10.09 -17.83 -9.16
N LEU A 66 -11.17 -17.34 -9.75
CA LEU A 66 -11.91 -18.04 -10.82
C LEU A 66 -11.24 -17.93 -12.20
N LEU A 67 -10.57 -16.81 -12.49
CA LEU A 67 -9.92 -16.55 -13.78
C LEU A 67 -8.52 -17.19 -13.86
N VAL A 68 -7.78 -17.22 -12.76
CA VAL A 68 -6.41 -17.75 -12.72
C VAL A 68 -6.47 -19.24 -12.41
N LYS A 69 -6.25 -20.08 -13.42
CA LYS A 69 -6.23 -21.54 -13.27
C LYS A 69 -5.15 -22.04 -12.29
N ASN A 70 -4.04 -21.32 -12.20
CA ASN A 70 -2.94 -21.67 -11.30
C ASN A 70 -3.04 -20.86 -10.01
N THR A 71 -3.76 -21.39 -9.03
CA THR A 71 -3.97 -20.75 -7.70
C THR A 71 -2.65 -20.54 -6.95
N VAL A 72 -1.66 -21.42 -7.12
CA VAL A 72 -0.34 -21.28 -6.49
C VAL A 72 0.40 -20.06 -7.03
N ALA A 73 0.39 -19.86 -8.35
CA ALA A 73 1.01 -18.69 -8.95
C ALA A 73 0.33 -17.40 -8.51
N GLY A 74 -1.01 -17.39 -8.42
CA GLY A 74 -1.78 -16.26 -7.90
C GLY A 74 -1.40 -15.93 -6.45
N SER A 75 -1.38 -16.90 -5.56
CA SER A 75 -0.97 -16.70 -4.16
C SER A 75 0.46 -16.18 -4.05
N ASN A 76 1.40 -16.75 -4.81
CA ASN A 76 2.80 -16.29 -4.80
C ASN A 76 2.92 -14.83 -5.28
N LEU A 77 2.17 -14.46 -6.31
CA LEU A 77 2.11 -13.08 -6.79
C LEU A 77 1.58 -12.14 -5.71
N GLY A 78 0.51 -12.52 -5.00
CA GLY A 78 -0.05 -11.75 -3.89
C GLY A 78 1.00 -11.49 -2.80
N TYR A 79 1.76 -12.50 -2.40
CA TYR A 79 2.82 -12.33 -1.41
C TYR A 79 3.94 -11.39 -1.88
N ILE A 80 4.36 -11.47 -3.14
CA ILE A 80 5.38 -10.56 -3.68
C ILE A 80 4.86 -9.11 -3.69
N LEU A 81 3.61 -8.90 -4.10
CA LEU A 81 3.00 -7.56 -4.12
C LEU A 81 2.96 -6.94 -2.73
N ILE A 82 2.50 -7.67 -1.71
CA ILE A 82 2.43 -7.15 -0.34
C ILE A 82 3.82 -6.87 0.25
N MET A 83 4.83 -7.71 -0.07
CA MET A 83 6.20 -7.51 0.39
C MET A 83 6.86 -6.25 -0.20
N LEU A 84 6.41 -5.81 -1.36
CA LEU A 84 6.97 -4.63 -2.03
C LEU A 84 6.30 -3.32 -1.60
N MET A 85 5.08 -3.37 -1.04
CA MET A 85 4.30 -2.18 -0.65
C MET A 85 5.00 -1.22 0.32
N PRO A 86 5.71 -1.66 1.37
CA PRO A 86 6.32 -0.75 2.33
C PRO A 86 7.32 0.21 1.69
N ALA A 87 8.02 -0.22 0.64
CA ALA A 87 9.05 0.59 0.00
C ALA A 87 8.52 1.91 -0.61
N PRO A 88 7.55 1.91 -1.54
CA PRO A 88 7.00 3.15 -2.08
C PRO A 88 6.20 3.95 -1.05
N PHE A 89 5.59 3.30 -0.05
CA PHE A 89 4.89 4.00 1.01
C PHE A 89 5.83 4.84 1.88
N ALA A 90 6.95 4.28 2.35
CA ALA A 90 7.96 5.01 3.11
C ALA A 90 8.51 6.22 2.33
N MET A 91 8.79 6.03 1.04
CA MET A 91 9.28 7.10 0.16
C MET A 91 8.22 8.19 -0.08
N PHE A 92 6.95 7.82 -0.17
CA PHE A 92 5.84 8.77 -0.24
C PHE A 92 5.77 9.62 1.05
N VAL A 93 5.75 8.98 2.22
CA VAL A 93 5.69 9.67 3.52
C VAL A 93 6.86 10.65 3.68
N GLN A 94 8.07 10.21 3.33
CA GLN A 94 9.26 11.05 3.37
C GLN A 94 9.11 12.26 2.45
N GLY A 95 8.78 12.04 1.18
CA GLY A 95 8.69 13.12 0.21
C GLY A 95 7.60 14.14 0.52
N PHE A 96 6.51 13.69 1.15
CA PHE A 96 5.36 14.53 1.47
C PHE A 96 5.49 15.28 2.80
N LEU A 97 5.93 14.60 3.89
CA LEU A 97 5.98 15.16 5.24
C LEU A 97 7.37 15.61 5.68
N MET A 98 8.41 14.92 5.24
CA MET A 98 9.79 15.12 5.70
C MET A 98 10.81 15.10 4.56
N PRO A 99 10.77 16.05 3.62
CA PRO A 99 11.67 16.02 2.44
C PRO A 99 13.16 16.13 2.81
N GLU A 100 13.49 16.60 4.01
CA GLU A 100 14.87 16.78 4.51
C GLU A 100 15.46 15.49 5.08
N ASP A 101 14.65 14.59 5.65
CA ASP A 101 15.10 13.34 6.27
C ASP A 101 14.92 12.15 5.32
N LYS A 102 16.04 11.72 4.71
CA LYS A 102 16.05 10.60 3.75
C LYS A 102 16.46 9.27 4.37
N TRP A 103 17.03 9.29 5.58
CA TRP A 103 17.65 8.11 6.17
C TRP A 103 16.62 7.06 6.60
N ALA A 104 15.59 7.47 7.31
CA ALA A 104 14.57 6.54 7.82
C ALA A 104 13.80 5.86 6.67
N ALA A 105 13.30 6.64 5.72
CA ALA A 105 12.60 6.10 4.55
C ALA A 105 13.52 5.21 3.69
N GLY A 106 14.76 5.63 3.48
CA GLY A 106 15.75 4.85 2.74
C GLY A 106 16.05 3.50 3.41
N SER A 107 16.15 3.48 4.73
CA SER A 107 16.36 2.25 5.51
C SER A 107 15.18 1.30 5.40
N ILE A 108 13.94 1.79 5.53
CA ILE A 108 12.73 0.98 5.38
C ILE A 108 12.63 0.42 3.96
N THR A 109 12.85 1.27 2.95
CA THR A 109 12.86 0.86 1.54
C THR A 109 13.89 -0.24 1.28
N PHE A 110 15.11 -0.07 1.77
CA PHE A 110 16.17 -1.06 1.63
C PHE A 110 15.80 -2.38 2.31
N LEU A 111 15.30 -2.33 3.54
CA LEU A 111 14.85 -3.52 4.28
C LEU A 111 13.70 -4.23 3.58
N SER A 112 12.76 -3.50 2.98
CA SER A 112 11.62 -4.08 2.23
C SER A 112 12.09 -4.81 0.98
N VAL A 113 12.99 -4.22 0.19
CA VAL A 113 13.57 -4.85 -0.99
C VAL A 113 14.40 -6.07 -0.60
N LEU A 114 15.20 -5.96 0.47
CA LEU A 114 16.00 -7.07 0.99
C LEU A 114 15.11 -8.22 1.48
N ASN A 115 14.05 -7.91 2.22
CA ASN A 115 13.06 -8.89 2.68
C ASN A 115 12.44 -9.64 1.50
N MET A 116 11.95 -8.90 0.48
CA MET A 116 11.39 -9.51 -0.74
C MET A 116 12.41 -10.43 -1.42
N ALA A 117 13.65 -9.96 -1.65
CA ALA A 117 14.69 -10.75 -2.30
C ALA A 117 15.04 -12.01 -1.49
N ALA A 118 15.20 -11.89 -0.16
CA ALA A 118 15.47 -13.02 0.72
C ALA A 118 14.31 -14.02 0.71
N CYS A 119 13.06 -13.58 0.78
CA CYS A 119 11.89 -14.45 0.77
C CYS A 119 11.75 -15.20 -0.56
N VAL A 120 11.99 -14.53 -1.69
CA VAL A 120 11.98 -15.19 -3.02
C VAL A 120 13.08 -16.27 -3.09
N LEU A 121 14.31 -15.95 -2.65
CA LEU A 121 15.41 -16.91 -2.65
C LEU A 121 15.13 -18.12 -1.75
N LEU A 122 14.62 -17.88 -0.53
CA LEU A 122 14.28 -18.95 0.42
C LEU A 122 13.13 -19.82 -0.09
N HIS A 123 12.17 -19.24 -0.80
CA HIS A 123 11.10 -19.99 -1.43
C HIS A 123 11.61 -20.86 -2.60
N MET A 124 12.47 -20.30 -3.45
CA MET A 124 13.06 -21.04 -4.58
C MET A 124 13.94 -22.21 -4.13
N THR A 125 14.60 -22.09 -2.98
CA THR A 125 15.41 -23.16 -2.37
C THR A 125 14.56 -24.18 -1.59
N GLY A 126 13.26 -23.96 -1.45
CA GLY A 126 12.36 -24.83 -0.69
C GLY A 126 12.55 -24.79 0.83
N VAL A 127 13.34 -23.83 1.35
CA VAL A 127 13.63 -23.70 2.78
C VAL A 127 12.47 -23.04 3.53
N LEU A 128 11.80 -22.07 2.89
CA LEU A 128 10.71 -21.33 3.52
C LEU A 128 9.57 -21.06 2.53
N GLU A 129 8.34 -21.28 2.99
CA GLU A 129 7.16 -20.91 2.20
C GLU A 129 6.87 -19.41 2.34
N PHE A 130 6.36 -18.77 1.26
CA PHE A 130 5.98 -17.36 1.28
C PHE A 130 5.04 -17.02 2.42
N ARG A 131 4.09 -17.88 2.74
CA ARG A 131 3.14 -17.69 3.84
C ARG A 131 3.82 -17.40 5.18
N ASN A 132 4.90 -18.10 5.48
CA ASN A 132 5.65 -17.92 6.73
C ASN A 132 6.48 -16.63 6.71
N SER A 133 6.87 -16.17 5.53
CA SER A 133 7.65 -14.93 5.33
C SER A 133 6.82 -13.66 5.47
N VAL A 134 5.49 -13.73 5.33
CA VAL A 134 4.58 -12.56 5.47
C VAL A 134 4.68 -11.90 6.83
N THR A 135 5.01 -12.65 7.89
CA THR A 135 5.19 -12.09 9.24
C THR A 135 6.26 -10.99 9.26
N PHE A 136 7.37 -11.15 8.54
CA PHE A 136 8.40 -10.10 8.44
C PHE A 136 7.87 -8.87 7.70
N THR A 137 7.04 -9.06 6.70
CA THR A 137 6.39 -7.96 5.97
C THR A 137 5.43 -7.18 6.87
N HIS A 138 4.66 -7.85 7.72
CA HIS A 138 3.80 -7.17 8.71
C HIS A 138 4.62 -6.33 9.70
N ILE A 139 5.82 -6.79 10.09
CA ILE A 139 6.73 -5.98 10.93
C ILE A 139 7.18 -4.73 10.17
N LEU A 140 7.56 -4.85 8.90
CA LEU A 140 7.94 -3.71 8.06
C LEU A 140 6.79 -2.72 7.88
N MET A 141 5.57 -3.21 7.64
CA MET A 141 4.37 -2.36 7.57
C MET A 141 4.09 -1.65 8.89
N ALA A 142 4.28 -2.32 10.02
CA ALA A 142 4.19 -1.68 11.35
C ALA A 142 5.25 -0.58 11.51
N MET A 143 6.48 -0.80 11.04
CA MET A 143 7.53 0.23 11.02
C MET A 143 7.14 1.43 10.15
N ASP A 144 6.51 1.20 8.99
CA ASP A 144 5.99 2.27 8.14
C ASP A 144 4.95 3.14 8.85
N ILE A 145 4.03 2.51 9.59
CA ILE A 145 3.00 3.24 10.36
C ILE A 145 3.65 4.05 11.49
N LEU A 146 4.64 3.49 12.19
CA LEU A 146 5.40 4.22 13.22
C LEU A 146 6.17 5.38 12.60
N TYR A 147 6.78 5.17 11.43
CA TYR A 147 7.46 6.21 10.69
C TYR A 147 6.51 7.33 10.25
N LEU A 148 5.33 6.99 9.75
CA LEU A 148 4.30 7.96 9.40
C LEU A 148 3.87 8.79 10.63
N GLY A 149 3.65 8.15 11.79
CA GLY A 149 3.34 8.83 13.04
C GLY A 149 4.46 9.80 13.47
N TYR A 150 5.73 9.34 13.39
CA TYR A 150 6.90 10.17 13.67
C TYR A 150 7.00 11.37 12.72
N ALA A 151 6.85 11.13 11.41
CA ALA A 151 6.88 12.17 10.39
C ALA A 151 5.81 13.24 10.62
N LEU A 152 4.59 12.83 10.98
CA LEU A 152 3.51 13.76 11.28
C LEU A 152 3.80 14.62 12.53
N VAL A 153 4.26 14.00 13.62
CA VAL A 153 4.64 14.74 14.84
C VAL A 153 5.74 15.76 14.53
N HIS A 154 6.72 15.39 13.71
CA HIS A 154 7.79 16.29 13.28
C HIS A 154 7.24 17.44 12.43
N TYR A 155 6.38 17.13 11.45
CA TYR A 155 5.72 18.12 10.61
C TYR A 155 4.92 19.14 11.42
N VAL A 156 4.09 18.66 12.37
CA VAL A 156 3.28 19.51 13.26
C VAL A 156 4.16 20.41 14.14
N LYS A 157 5.27 19.89 14.65
CA LYS A 157 6.23 20.69 15.45
C LYS A 157 6.86 21.82 14.61
N LYS A 158 7.13 21.58 13.33
CA LYS A 158 7.79 22.55 12.44
C LYS A 158 6.83 23.58 11.86
N HIS A 159 5.61 23.19 11.47
CA HIS A 159 4.65 24.05 10.74
C HIS A 159 3.42 24.42 11.56
N GLY A 160 3.23 23.81 12.74
CA GLY A 160 2.04 23.98 13.56
C GLY A 160 0.88 23.09 13.10
N MET A 161 -0.28 23.32 13.71
CA MET A 161 -1.52 22.58 13.43
C MET A 161 -2.29 23.24 12.29
N ASP A 162 -1.75 23.18 11.08
CA ASP A 162 -2.39 23.70 9.87
C ASP A 162 -3.49 22.76 9.33
N ARG A 163 -4.12 23.14 8.22
CA ARG A 163 -5.17 22.33 7.58
C ARG A 163 -4.62 20.98 7.09
N ILE A 164 -3.39 20.98 6.56
CA ILE A 164 -2.71 19.80 6.07
C ILE A 164 -2.47 18.83 7.23
N ALA A 165 -1.94 19.32 8.36
CA ALA A 165 -1.71 18.47 9.54
C ALA A 165 -3.00 17.83 10.06
N LYS A 166 -4.11 18.59 10.13
CA LYS A 166 -5.42 18.06 10.57
C LYS A 166 -5.94 16.96 9.65
N THR A 167 -5.88 17.17 8.34
CA THR A 167 -6.31 16.16 7.35
C THR A 167 -5.45 14.90 7.45
N ASN A 168 -4.13 15.08 7.62
CA ASN A 168 -3.20 13.96 7.78
C ASN A 168 -3.45 13.15 9.05
N ILE A 169 -3.78 13.80 10.16
CA ILE A 169 -4.15 13.11 11.41
C ILE A 169 -5.38 12.20 11.19
N VAL A 170 -6.41 12.73 10.55
CA VAL A 170 -7.61 11.94 10.23
C VAL A 170 -7.26 10.76 9.33
N GLY A 171 -6.48 10.98 8.25
CA GLY A 171 -6.03 9.93 7.37
C GLY A 171 -5.23 8.84 8.09
N ILE A 172 -4.33 9.22 9.01
CA ILE A 172 -3.55 8.27 9.81
C ILE A 172 -4.44 7.46 10.75
N ILE A 173 -5.42 8.08 11.41
CA ILE A 173 -6.34 7.36 12.29
C ILE A 173 -7.11 6.29 11.50
N ILE A 174 -7.60 6.65 10.31
CA ILE A 174 -8.33 5.73 9.45
C ILE A 174 -7.40 4.62 8.94
N LEU A 175 -6.18 4.96 8.50
CA LEU A 175 -5.18 3.99 8.07
C LEU A 175 -4.83 3.01 9.18
N PHE A 176 -4.63 3.51 10.40
CA PHE A 176 -4.34 2.67 11.57
C PHE A 176 -5.51 1.75 11.92
N ALA A 177 -6.74 2.27 11.87
CA ALA A 177 -7.95 1.47 12.10
C ALA A 177 -8.11 0.38 11.02
N ALA A 178 -7.87 0.73 9.76
CA ALA A 178 -7.90 -0.20 8.64
C ALA A 178 -6.84 -1.30 8.79
N PHE A 179 -5.59 -0.95 9.09
CA PHE A 179 -4.50 -1.91 9.31
C PHE A 179 -4.75 -2.82 10.50
N ALA A 180 -5.27 -2.29 11.62
CA ALA A 180 -5.65 -3.09 12.77
C ALA A 180 -6.79 -4.07 12.42
N ALA A 181 -7.78 -3.61 11.66
CA ALA A 181 -8.85 -4.47 11.16
C ALA A 181 -8.30 -5.59 10.26
N ASP A 182 -7.34 -5.28 9.38
CA ASP A 182 -6.72 -6.26 8.47
C ASP A 182 -5.95 -7.34 9.22
N ILE A 183 -5.15 -6.95 10.19
CA ILE A 183 -4.45 -7.92 11.06
C ILE A 183 -5.47 -8.83 11.76
N ILE A 184 -6.54 -8.26 12.31
CA ILE A 184 -7.59 -9.05 12.97
C ILE A 184 -8.26 -9.98 11.95
N PHE A 185 -8.61 -9.48 10.76
CA PHE A 185 -9.23 -10.27 9.70
C PHE A 185 -8.29 -11.33 9.13
N PHE A 186 -6.99 -11.02 8.94
CA PHE A 186 -5.99 -12.00 8.48
C PHE A 186 -5.86 -13.18 9.44
N TYR A 187 -5.93 -12.93 10.76
CA TYR A 187 -5.84 -13.97 11.76
C TYR A 187 -7.20 -14.61 12.13
N VAL A 188 -8.32 -13.95 11.85
CA VAL A 188 -9.66 -14.39 12.28
C VAL A 188 -10.59 -14.72 11.12
N ILE A 189 -10.64 -13.93 10.07
CA ILE A 189 -11.58 -14.10 8.94
C ILE A 189 -10.96 -13.53 7.64
N SER A 190 -10.90 -14.32 6.60
CA SER A 190 -10.40 -13.99 5.25
C SER A 190 -11.02 -12.73 4.62
N THR A 191 -10.20 -11.70 4.45
CA THR A 191 -10.17 -10.57 3.48
C THR A 191 -11.39 -10.08 2.69
N VAL A 192 -11.64 -8.76 2.66
CA VAL A 192 -12.12 -7.92 1.52
C VAL A 192 -12.28 -6.41 1.88
N VAL A 193 -12.18 -5.98 3.12
CA VAL A 193 -12.66 -4.64 3.55
C VAL A 193 -11.62 -3.52 3.44
N LEU A 194 -10.32 -3.85 3.33
CA LEU A 194 -9.24 -2.85 3.49
C LEU A 194 -9.06 -1.90 2.32
N SER A 195 -9.25 -2.43 1.12
CA SER A 195 -9.04 -1.69 -0.12
C SER A 195 -9.91 -0.44 -0.22
N LEU A 196 -11.16 -0.53 0.22
CA LEU A 196 -12.15 0.56 0.17
C LEU A 196 -11.79 1.75 1.09
N CYS A 197 -11.34 1.45 2.31
CA CYS A 197 -11.03 2.53 3.28
C CYS A 197 -9.78 3.32 2.87
N PHE A 198 -8.78 2.64 2.31
CA PHE A 198 -7.52 3.28 1.95
C PHE A 198 -7.67 4.18 0.71
N CYS A 199 -8.41 3.73 -0.31
CA CYS A 199 -8.63 4.51 -1.52
C CYS A 199 -9.42 5.78 -1.24
N MET A 200 -10.46 5.70 -0.40
CA MET A 200 -11.29 6.86 -0.05
C MET A 200 -10.51 7.91 0.73
N THR A 201 -9.67 7.50 1.69
CA THR A 201 -8.88 8.43 2.49
C THR A 201 -7.74 9.10 1.73
N CYS A 202 -7.08 8.36 0.83
CA CYS A 202 -6.04 8.93 -0.02
C CYS A 202 -6.61 9.88 -1.08
N LEU A 203 -7.82 9.61 -1.60
CA LEU A 203 -8.50 10.51 -2.54
C LEU A 203 -8.96 11.81 -1.85
N GLU A 204 -9.52 11.71 -0.65
CA GLU A 204 -9.85 12.89 0.16
C GLU A 204 -8.60 13.71 0.49
N TRP A 205 -7.48 13.04 0.72
CA TRP A 205 -6.19 13.66 0.98
C TRP A 205 -5.68 14.48 -0.20
N TYR A 206 -5.79 13.93 -1.41
CA TYR A 206 -5.32 14.58 -2.63
C TYR A 206 -6.24 15.72 -3.10
N ILE A 207 -7.55 15.64 -2.83
CA ILE A 207 -8.52 16.68 -3.22
C ILE A 207 -8.52 17.86 -2.24
N CYS A 208 -8.13 17.64 -0.97
CA CYS A 208 -8.13 18.66 0.07
C CYS A 208 -6.78 19.36 0.29
N SER A 209 -5.70 18.87 -0.30
CA SER A 209 -4.37 19.51 -0.31
C SER A 209 -4.20 20.41 -1.52
#